data_6726f6cc88e2bf378fecdb767a3cafc6
#
_entry.id   6726f6cc88e2bf378fecdb767a3cafc6
#
_cell.length_a   1.000
_cell.length_b   1.000
_cell.length_c   1.000
_cell.angle_alpha   90.00
_cell.angle_beta   90.00
_cell.angle_gamma   90.00
#
_symmetry.space_group_name_H-M   'P 1'
#
loop_
_entity.id
_entity.type
_entity.pdbx_description
1 polymer ?
#
loop_
_entity_poly.entity_id
_entity_poly.type
_entity_poly.pdbx_seq_one_letter_code
_entity_poly.pdbx_strand_id
1 'polypeptide(L)'
;MTTQEEYKFFIENCTSTAKSNKNYSDFSRVCKTLAKLKGIESFDLYSCDNAEDMENNIHLLEADDEFVEYNKKGGNQYSNALSSYLRFLKARQFFKQEQNHSKVSSNLPLQQIFYGAPGTGKSHTIKDCTKGKDVIRTTFHPDSDYSTFVGAY
;
A
#
# COMPACT_ATOMS: atom_id res chain seq x y z
N MET A 1 3.37 -8.05 -14.09
CA MET A 1 2.58 -6.82 -14.02
C MET A 1 3.51 -5.63 -14.09
N THR A 2 3.24 -4.65 -14.92
CA THR A 2 3.97 -3.37 -14.94
C THR A 2 3.52 -2.50 -13.76
N THR A 3 4.32 -1.52 -13.35
CA THR A 3 3.95 -0.56 -12.30
C THR A 3 2.63 0.15 -12.60
N GLN A 4 2.39 0.46 -13.88
CA GLN A 4 1.15 1.08 -14.34
C GLN A 4 -0.07 0.16 -14.15
N GLU A 5 0.05 -1.13 -14.45
CA GLU A 5 -1.02 -2.12 -14.26
C GLU A 5 -1.33 -2.33 -12.78
N GLU A 6 -0.29 -2.42 -11.93
CA GLU A 6 -0.44 -2.52 -10.47
C GLU A 6 -1.15 -1.29 -9.89
N TYR A 7 -0.80 -0.11 -10.37
CA TYR A 7 -1.44 1.13 -9.93
C TYR A 7 -2.90 1.21 -10.37
N LYS A 8 -3.20 0.80 -11.59
CA LYS A 8 -4.58 0.72 -12.09
C LYS A 8 -5.42 -0.21 -11.22
N PHE A 9 -4.90 -1.39 -10.91
CA PHE A 9 -5.55 -2.33 -10.01
C PHE A 9 -5.78 -1.74 -8.61
N PHE A 10 -4.79 -1.04 -8.06
CA PHE A 10 -4.90 -0.36 -6.76
C PHE A 10 -6.03 0.67 -6.75
N ILE A 11 -6.11 1.53 -7.78
CA ILE A 11 -7.18 2.52 -7.87
C ILE A 11 -8.55 1.86 -7.92
N GLU A 12 -8.71 0.82 -8.72
CA GLU A 12 -9.99 0.16 -8.93
C GLU A 12 -10.50 -0.58 -7.69
N ASN A 13 -9.60 -1.10 -6.85
CA ASN A 13 -9.96 -1.97 -5.75
C ASN A 13 -9.74 -1.37 -4.35
N CYS A 14 -8.85 -0.38 -4.21
CA CYS A 14 -8.43 0.14 -2.91
C CYS A 14 -8.84 1.60 -2.67
N THR A 15 -9.51 2.26 -3.61
CA THR A 15 -9.93 3.66 -3.46
C THR A 15 -11.41 3.85 -3.75
N SER A 16 -12.08 4.67 -2.93
CA SER A 16 -13.49 5.05 -3.14
C SER A 16 -13.66 6.07 -4.27
N THR A 17 -12.57 6.67 -4.76
CA THR A 17 -12.54 7.77 -5.73
C THR A 17 -12.02 7.36 -7.11
N ALA A 18 -12.24 6.09 -7.49
CA ALA A 18 -11.77 5.56 -8.77
C ALA A 18 -12.16 6.41 -10.00
N LYS A 19 -13.31 7.10 -9.93
CA LYS A 19 -13.77 7.97 -11.04
C LYS A 19 -12.94 9.25 -11.16
N SER A 20 -12.52 9.88 -10.07
CA SER A 20 -11.71 11.11 -10.11
C SER A 20 -10.30 10.85 -10.60
N ASN A 21 -9.77 9.66 -10.35
CA ASN A 21 -8.44 9.27 -10.77
C ASN A 21 -8.31 8.97 -12.27
N LYS A 22 -9.41 8.81 -13.00
CA LYS A 22 -9.38 8.66 -14.47
C LYS A 22 -8.93 9.93 -15.19
N ASN A 23 -9.17 11.08 -14.60
CA ASN A 23 -8.86 12.37 -15.22
C ASN A 23 -7.37 12.68 -15.23
N TYR A 24 -6.55 11.95 -14.49
CA TYR A 24 -5.11 12.12 -14.50
C TYR A 24 -4.38 11.15 -15.42
N SER A 25 -5.09 10.28 -16.14
CA SER A 25 -4.47 9.31 -17.06
C SER A 25 -3.58 9.97 -18.12
N ASP A 26 -3.80 11.25 -18.41
CA ASP A 26 -2.88 12.06 -19.19
C ASP A 26 -1.81 12.70 -18.32
N PHE A 27 -0.84 11.91 -17.93
CA PHE A 27 0.36 12.40 -17.25
C PHE A 27 1.33 13.16 -18.16
N SER A 28 1.02 13.32 -19.43
CA SER A 28 1.95 13.88 -20.40
C SER A 28 2.46 15.28 -20.03
N ARG A 29 1.57 16.12 -19.46
CA ARG A 29 1.98 17.47 -19.04
C ARG A 29 2.78 17.44 -17.74
N VAL A 30 2.41 16.63 -16.77
CA VAL A 30 3.17 16.47 -15.54
C VAL A 30 4.57 15.94 -15.86
N CYS A 31 4.67 14.94 -16.71
CA CYS A 31 5.93 14.37 -17.14
C CYS A 31 6.81 15.40 -17.87
N LYS A 32 6.23 16.23 -18.76
CA LYS A 32 6.97 17.30 -19.44
C LYS A 32 7.50 18.36 -18.47
N THR A 33 6.69 18.77 -17.48
CA THR A 33 7.13 19.72 -16.46
C THR A 33 8.26 19.14 -15.63
N LEU A 34 8.15 17.91 -15.18
CA LEU A 34 9.21 17.21 -14.45
C LEU A 34 10.49 17.06 -15.28
N ALA A 35 10.37 16.70 -16.54
CA ALA A 35 11.54 16.60 -17.46
C ALA A 35 12.26 17.95 -17.58
N LYS A 36 11.50 19.03 -17.76
CA LYS A 36 12.03 20.41 -17.81
C LYS A 36 12.75 20.78 -16.51
N LEU A 37 12.13 20.54 -15.35
CA LEU A 37 12.71 20.87 -14.05
C LEU A 37 13.97 20.06 -13.74
N LYS A 38 14.03 18.81 -14.18
CA LYS A 38 15.19 17.92 -14.01
C LYS A 38 16.27 18.12 -15.08
N GLY A 39 16.03 18.92 -16.10
CA GLY A 39 16.97 19.13 -17.21
C GLY A 39 17.21 17.87 -18.07
N ILE A 40 16.18 17.01 -18.21
CA ILE A 40 16.23 15.78 -19.01
C ILE A 40 15.26 15.86 -20.19
N GLU A 41 15.50 15.05 -21.22
CA GLU A 41 14.70 15.08 -22.46
C GLU A 41 13.26 14.63 -22.24
N SER A 42 13.08 13.58 -21.45
CA SER A 42 11.76 13.02 -21.14
C SER A 42 11.74 12.42 -19.74
N PHE A 43 10.55 12.38 -19.15
CA PHE A 43 10.29 11.74 -17.87
C PHE A 43 9.01 10.93 -17.96
N ASP A 44 9.04 9.68 -17.53
CA ASP A 44 7.87 8.84 -17.35
C ASP A 44 7.56 8.71 -15.85
N LEU A 45 6.40 9.17 -15.44
CA LEU A 45 6.00 9.13 -14.03
C LEU A 45 5.98 7.70 -13.46
N TYR A 46 5.61 6.73 -14.26
CA TYR A 46 5.59 5.32 -13.85
C TYR A 46 6.98 4.69 -13.70
N SER A 47 8.03 5.36 -14.19
CA SER A 47 9.41 4.96 -13.92
C SER A 47 9.85 5.22 -12.47
N CYS A 48 9.12 6.12 -11.78
CA CYS A 48 9.32 6.39 -10.38
C CYS A 48 8.61 5.32 -9.55
N ASP A 49 9.35 4.34 -9.04
CA ASP A 49 8.80 3.16 -8.36
C ASP A 49 9.03 3.16 -6.85
N ASN A 50 9.60 4.25 -6.29
CA ASN A 50 9.78 4.44 -4.86
C ASN A 50 9.09 5.72 -4.37
N ALA A 51 8.64 5.72 -3.08
CA ALA A 51 7.86 6.81 -2.52
C ALA A 51 8.69 8.06 -2.25
N GLU A 52 9.96 7.94 -1.88
CA GLU A 52 10.84 9.06 -1.57
C GLU A 52 11.16 9.89 -2.82
N ASP A 53 11.50 9.22 -3.93
CA ASP A 53 11.72 9.88 -5.21
C ASP A 53 10.45 10.56 -5.72
N MET A 54 9.29 9.94 -5.47
CA MET A 54 8.01 10.53 -5.83
C MET A 54 7.68 11.76 -5.00
N GLU A 55 7.95 11.76 -3.69
CA GLU A 55 7.80 12.95 -2.84
C GLU A 55 8.69 14.11 -3.32
N ASN A 56 9.94 13.83 -3.63
CA ASN A 56 10.87 14.83 -4.20
C ASN A 56 10.35 15.42 -5.52
N ASN A 57 9.80 14.57 -6.40
CA ASN A 57 9.21 15.04 -7.66
C ASN A 57 7.97 15.92 -7.43
N ILE A 58 7.13 15.59 -6.44
CA ILE A 58 5.97 16.40 -6.06
C ILE A 58 6.42 17.77 -5.54
N HIS A 59 7.40 17.84 -4.66
CA HIS A 59 7.94 19.10 -4.14
C HIS A 59 8.53 19.98 -5.25
N LEU A 60 9.22 19.40 -6.23
CA LEU A 60 9.71 20.14 -7.40
C LEU A 60 8.56 20.75 -8.22
N LEU A 61 7.48 20.00 -8.42
CA LEU A 61 6.30 20.49 -9.15
C LEU A 61 5.55 21.56 -8.37
N GLU A 62 5.41 21.40 -7.06
CA GLU A 62 4.73 22.38 -6.19
C GLU A 62 5.50 23.71 -6.08
N ALA A 63 6.80 23.69 -6.32
CA ALA A 63 7.65 24.89 -6.38
C ALA A 63 7.66 25.58 -7.76
N ASP A 64 7.10 24.96 -8.80
CA ASP A 64 7.03 25.51 -10.16
C ASP A 64 5.73 26.31 -10.36
N ASP A 65 5.85 27.61 -10.57
CA ASP A 65 4.70 28.52 -10.72
C ASP A 65 3.80 28.17 -11.91
N GLU A 66 4.38 27.70 -13.03
CA GLU A 66 3.61 27.30 -14.21
C GLU A 66 2.77 26.06 -13.92
N PHE A 67 3.33 25.08 -13.21
CA PHE A 67 2.59 23.89 -12.81
C PHE A 67 1.47 24.24 -11.81
N VAL A 68 1.77 25.08 -10.82
CA VAL A 68 0.80 25.50 -9.80
C VAL A 68 -0.39 26.23 -10.43
N GLU A 69 -0.15 27.17 -11.36
CA GLU A 69 -1.21 27.88 -12.06
C GLU A 69 -2.06 26.94 -12.91
N TYR A 70 -1.41 26.03 -13.62
CA TYR A 70 -2.09 25.03 -14.44
C TYR A 70 -2.96 24.08 -13.59
N ASN A 71 -2.42 23.62 -12.46
CA ASN A 71 -3.13 22.73 -11.55
C ASN A 71 -4.39 23.40 -10.96
N LYS A 72 -4.29 24.68 -10.58
CA LYS A 72 -5.44 25.47 -10.12
C LYS A 72 -6.54 25.57 -11.18
N LYS A 73 -6.17 25.85 -12.44
CA LYS A 73 -7.12 25.89 -13.57
C LYS A 73 -7.82 24.55 -13.79
N GLY A 74 -7.14 23.44 -13.52
CA GLY A 74 -7.67 22.07 -13.59
C GLY A 74 -8.41 21.60 -12.32
N GLY A 75 -8.69 22.47 -11.35
CA GLY A 75 -9.35 22.08 -10.11
C GLY A 75 -8.51 21.14 -9.22
N ASN A 76 -7.20 21.30 -9.25
CA ASN A 76 -6.20 20.50 -8.49
C ASN A 76 -6.16 19.02 -8.87
N GLN A 77 -6.65 18.65 -10.05
CA GLN A 77 -6.71 17.25 -10.48
C GLN A 77 -5.31 16.58 -10.56
N TYR A 78 -4.28 17.34 -10.93
CA TYR A 78 -2.91 16.80 -11.03
C TYR A 78 -2.28 16.54 -9.66
N SER A 79 -2.42 17.43 -8.70
CA SER A 79 -1.98 17.19 -7.32
C SER A 79 -2.71 16.01 -6.68
N ASN A 80 -4.01 15.87 -6.92
CA ASN A 80 -4.79 14.72 -6.46
C ASN A 80 -4.28 13.40 -7.09
N ALA A 81 -3.94 13.42 -8.38
CA ALA A 81 -3.39 12.26 -9.07
C ALA A 81 -2.01 11.86 -8.52
N LEU A 82 -1.12 12.85 -8.34
CA LEU A 82 0.21 12.63 -7.76
C LEU A 82 0.12 12.06 -6.33
N SER A 83 -0.74 12.63 -5.50
CA SER A 83 -0.99 12.14 -4.14
C SER A 83 -1.57 10.71 -4.12
N SER A 84 -2.40 10.37 -5.09
CA SER A 84 -2.95 9.01 -5.24
C SER A 84 -1.86 8.01 -5.63
N TYR A 85 -0.99 8.38 -6.55
CA TYR A 85 0.14 7.54 -6.96
C TYR A 85 1.16 7.36 -5.82
N LEU A 86 1.46 8.43 -5.07
CA LEU A 86 2.31 8.35 -3.88
C LEU A 86 1.74 7.39 -2.83
N ARG A 87 0.43 7.42 -2.60
CA ARG A 87 -0.25 6.47 -1.70
C ARG A 87 -0.07 5.03 -2.15
N PHE A 88 -0.19 4.78 -3.44
CA PHE A 88 0.07 3.46 -4.01
C PHE A 88 1.51 3.01 -3.76
N LEU A 89 2.50 3.87 -4.02
CA LEU A 89 3.91 3.53 -3.80
C LEU A 89 4.21 3.23 -2.32
N LYS A 90 3.65 4.01 -1.39
CA LYS A 90 3.77 3.75 0.06
C LYS A 90 3.15 2.40 0.45
N ALA A 91 1.96 2.10 -0.03
CA ALA A 91 1.32 0.81 0.20
C ALA A 91 2.15 -0.34 -0.39
N ARG A 92 2.64 -0.20 -1.62
CA ARG A 92 3.50 -1.18 -2.28
C ARG A 92 4.80 -1.44 -1.51
N GLN A 93 5.45 -0.39 -0.99
CA GLN A 93 6.65 -0.52 -0.16
C GLN A 93 6.35 -1.25 1.14
N PHE A 94 5.26 -0.93 1.81
CA PHE A 94 4.83 -1.60 3.04
C PHE A 94 4.67 -3.11 2.81
N PHE A 95 3.93 -3.52 1.78
CA PHE A 95 3.76 -4.94 1.45
C PHE A 95 5.07 -5.64 1.05
N LYS A 96 5.98 -4.95 0.35
CA LYS A 96 7.31 -5.51 0.04
C LYS A 96 8.17 -5.69 1.29
N GLN A 97 8.10 -4.78 2.26
CA GLN A 97 8.82 -4.91 3.54
C GLN A 97 8.28 -6.08 4.36
N GLU A 98 6.97 -6.25 4.46
CA GLU A 98 6.38 -7.41 5.14
C GLU A 98 6.81 -8.73 4.50
N GLN A 99 6.87 -8.82 3.17
CA GLN A 99 7.39 -10.01 2.50
C GLN A 99 8.86 -10.27 2.78
N ASN A 100 9.68 -9.24 2.98
CA ASN A 100 11.09 -9.40 3.33
C ASN A 100 11.30 -9.76 4.82
N HIS A 101 10.45 -9.29 5.71
CA HIS A 101 10.43 -9.74 7.12
C HIS A 101 9.87 -11.16 7.26
N SER A 102 9.04 -11.60 6.34
CA SER A 102 8.50 -12.97 6.29
C SER A 102 9.47 -14.01 5.72
N LYS A 103 10.71 -13.66 5.42
CA LYS A 103 11.78 -14.63 5.07
C LYS A 103 12.34 -15.41 6.25
N VAL A 104 11.67 -15.39 7.40
CA VAL A 104 11.74 -16.51 8.34
C VAL A 104 10.75 -17.56 7.80
N SER A 105 11.30 -18.55 7.11
CA SER A 105 10.63 -19.63 6.44
C SER A 105 9.43 -20.20 7.21
N SER A 106 8.24 -19.76 6.88
CA SER A 106 7.07 -20.60 7.01
C SER A 106 6.19 -20.29 5.80
N ASN A 107 6.05 -21.27 4.92
CA ASN A 107 5.07 -21.32 3.83
C ASN A 107 3.62 -21.33 4.35
N LEU A 108 3.40 -20.79 5.53
CA LEU A 108 2.12 -20.76 6.20
C LEU A 108 1.46 -19.39 5.97
N PRO A 109 0.18 -19.35 5.58
CA PRO A 109 -0.58 -18.11 5.48
C PRO A 109 -0.54 -17.35 6.82
N LEU A 110 -0.58 -16.00 6.75
CA LEU A 110 -0.55 -15.10 7.91
C LEU A 110 -1.69 -15.39 8.89
N GLN A 111 -2.82 -15.86 8.37
CA GLN A 111 -3.99 -16.26 9.17
C GLN A 111 -4.39 -17.68 8.80
N GLN A 112 -4.57 -18.53 9.81
CA GLN A 112 -4.99 -19.91 9.64
C GLN A 112 -6.06 -20.30 10.65
N ILE A 113 -7.06 -21.03 10.18
CA ILE A 113 -8.11 -21.60 11.01
C ILE A 113 -7.99 -23.13 10.95
N PHE A 114 -7.74 -23.76 12.09
CA PHE A 114 -7.74 -25.20 12.24
C PHE A 114 -9.08 -25.66 12.81
N TYR A 115 -9.86 -26.39 12.05
CA TYR A 115 -11.17 -26.91 12.46
C TYR A 115 -11.22 -28.44 12.37
N GLY A 116 -12.13 -29.04 13.08
CA GLY A 116 -12.34 -30.50 13.09
C GLY A 116 -12.79 -31.01 14.46
N ALA A 117 -13.09 -32.30 14.56
CA ALA A 117 -13.56 -32.96 15.79
C ALA A 117 -12.56 -32.85 16.96
N PRO A 118 -12.99 -32.93 18.21
CA PRO A 118 -12.11 -33.06 19.36
C PRO A 118 -11.14 -34.23 19.20
N GLY A 119 -9.90 -34.09 19.64
CA GLY A 119 -8.90 -35.16 19.59
C GLY A 119 -8.17 -35.34 18.24
N THR A 120 -8.45 -34.57 17.20
CA THR A 120 -7.81 -34.70 15.86
C THR A 120 -6.41 -34.08 15.77
N GLY A 121 -5.76 -33.72 16.88
CA GLY A 121 -4.38 -33.22 16.88
C GLY A 121 -4.21 -31.75 16.52
N LYS A 122 -5.29 -30.96 16.39
CA LYS A 122 -5.21 -29.51 16.01
C LYS A 122 -4.24 -28.73 16.87
N SER A 123 -4.31 -28.89 18.20
CA SER A 123 -3.42 -28.18 19.13
C SER A 123 -1.96 -28.60 19.01
N HIS A 124 -1.71 -29.85 18.63
CA HIS A 124 -0.37 -30.35 18.35
C HIS A 124 0.19 -29.71 17.08
N THR A 125 -0.58 -29.69 16.02
CA THR A 125 -0.19 -29.03 14.75
C THR A 125 0.12 -27.54 14.96
N ILE A 126 -0.75 -26.82 15.73
CA ILE A 126 -0.50 -25.40 16.05
C ILE A 126 0.81 -25.25 16.86
N LYS A 127 1.05 -26.15 17.83
CA LYS A 127 2.28 -26.13 18.63
C LYS A 127 3.53 -26.30 17.76
N ASP A 128 3.48 -27.23 16.79
CA ASP A 128 4.59 -27.46 15.88
C ASP A 128 4.84 -26.27 14.92
N CYS A 129 3.77 -25.69 14.38
CA CYS A 129 3.84 -24.51 13.50
C CYS A 129 4.38 -23.26 14.22
N THR A 130 4.23 -23.20 15.54
CA THR A 130 4.67 -22.05 16.37
C THR A 130 5.95 -22.31 17.15
N LYS A 131 6.59 -23.45 16.93
CA LYS A 131 7.83 -23.82 17.64
C LYS A 131 8.95 -22.80 17.35
N GLY A 132 9.56 -22.29 18.41
CA GLY A 132 10.63 -21.29 18.31
C GLY A 132 10.15 -19.86 18.02
N LYS A 133 8.86 -19.59 18.12
CA LYS A 133 8.27 -18.23 17.98
C LYS A 133 7.72 -17.78 19.32
N ASP A 134 7.74 -16.46 19.56
CA ASP A 134 6.99 -15.86 20.66
C ASP A 134 5.49 -15.93 20.35
N VAL A 135 4.73 -16.59 21.21
CA VAL A 135 3.29 -16.85 20.98
C VAL A 135 2.50 -16.49 22.22
N ILE A 136 1.46 -15.72 22.03
CA ILE A 136 0.43 -15.50 23.04
C ILE A 136 -0.72 -16.47 22.75
N ARG A 137 -1.06 -17.33 23.72
CA ARG A 137 -2.16 -18.28 23.61
C ARG A 137 -3.32 -17.79 24.44
N THR A 138 -4.47 -17.67 23.81
CA THR A 138 -5.71 -17.35 24.51
C THR A 138 -6.79 -18.36 24.15
N THR A 139 -7.69 -18.61 25.07
CA THR A 139 -8.85 -19.49 24.89
C THR A 139 -10.11 -18.65 25.07
N PHE A 140 -10.95 -18.64 24.06
CA PHE A 140 -12.26 -18.02 24.14
C PHE A 140 -13.28 -19.05 24.63
N HIS A 141 -13.91 -18.76 25.73
CA HIS A 141 -15.08 -19.51 26.25
C HIS A 141 -16.37 -18.88 25.69
N PRO A 142 -17.51 -19.62 25.68
CA PRO A 142 -18.79 -19.04 25.27
C PRO A 142 -19.18 -17.79 26.06
N ASP A 143 -18.73 -17.68 27.31
CA ASP A 143 -18.99 -16.55 28.21
C ASP A 143 -17.88 -15.44 28.11
N SER A 144 -16.94 -15.58 27.21
CA SER A 144 -15.88 -14.56 26.99
C SER A 144 -16.48 -13.37 26.27
N ASP A 145 -16.35 -12.20 26.86
CA ASP A 145 -16.75 -10.91 26.29
C ASP A 145 -15.54 -10.03 26.00
N TYR A 146 -15.79 -8.82 25.46
CA TYR A 146 -14.76 -7.86 25.16
C TYR A 146 -13.95 -7.46 26.40
N SER A 147 -14.61 -7.30 27.55
CA SER A 147 -13.97 -6.90 28.81
C SER A 147 -13.02 -7.97 29.33
N THR A 148 -13.36 -9.24 29.13
CA THR A 148 -12.52 -10.39 29.50
C THR A 148 -11.26 -10.49 28.63
N PHE A 149 -11.36 -10.08 27.36
CA PHE A 149 -10.24 -10.17 26.42
C PHE A 149 -9.32 -8.94 26.46
N VAL A 150 -9.89 -7.73 26.50
CA VAL A 150 -9.14 -6.46 26.42
C VAL A 150 -8.83 -5.90 27.81
N GLY A 151 -9.56 -6.31 28.82
CA GLY A 151 -9.55 -5.77 30.18
C GLY A 151 -10.60 -4.69 30.35
N ALA A 152 -11.08 -4.56 31.59
CA ALA A 152 -11.95 -3.46 31.98
C ALA A 152 -11.09 -2.28 32.47
N TYR A 153 -11.46 -1.08 32.05
CA TYR A 153 -10.91 0.17 32.56
C TYR A 153 -11.62 0.58 33.83
#